data_dff9ff962515971edaafe15f9e76aeb3
#
_entry.id   dff9ff962515971edaafe15f9e76aeb3
#
_cell.length_a   1.000
_cell.length_b   1.000
_cell.length_c   1.000
_cell.angle_alpha   90.00
_cell.angle_beta   90.00
_cell.angle_gamma   90.00
#
_symmetry.space_group_name_H-M   'P 1'
#
loop_
_entity.id
_entity.type
_entity.pdbx_description
1 polymer ?
#
loop_
_entity_poly.entity_id
_entity_poly.type
_entity_poly.pdbx_seq_one_letter_code
_entity_poly.pdbx_strand_id
1 'polypeptide(L)' 'MTRECPVCRHEMVEQTIRHVQTWQDRVVVFENVPAEVCKHCGEVLFAGSVVDRLNRALWSMGPATRKMEVPVYDLSVA' A
#
# COMPACT_ATOMS: atom_id res chain seq x y z
N MET A 1 15.87 6.70 12.78
CA MET A 1 16.11 7.96 12.06
C MET A 1 14.94 8.26 11.15
N THR A 2 14.50 9.50 11.16
CA THR A 2 13.44 9.94 10.26
C THR A 2 14.04 10.35 8.92
N ARG A 3 13.29 10.12 7.86
CA ARG A 3 13.68 10.49 6.51
C ARG A 3 12.94 11.76 6.11
N GLU A 4 13.56 12.60 5.31
CA GLU A 4 12.86 13.70 4.68
C GLU A 4 12.02 13.20 3.50
N CYS A 5 10.83 13.75 3.37
CA CYS A 5 9.99 13.46 2.22
C CYS A 5 10.65 13.97 0.93
N PRO A 6 10.80 13.13 -0.10
CA PRO A 6 11.42 13.59 -1.35
C PRO A 6 10.57 14.60 -2.13
N VAL A 7 9.30 14.73 -1.79
CA VAL A 7 8.38 15.65 -2.48
C VAL A 7 8.32 17.01 -1.80
N CYS A 8 8.08 17.05 -0.48
CA CYS A 8 7.86 18.31 0.23
C CYS A 8 8.90 18.62 1.29
N ARG A 9 9.82 17.70 1.54
CA ARG A 9 10.93 17.81 2.50
C ARG A 9 10.52 17.89 3.97
N HIS A 10 9.27 17.62 4.28
CA HIS A 10 8.85 17.45 5.66
C HIS A 10 9.28 16.08 6.17
N GLU A 11 9.28 15.92 7.49
CA GLU A 11 9.68 14.68 8.13
C GLU A 11 8.69 13.57 7.84
N MET A 12 9.20 12.37 7.55
CA MET A 12 8.36 11.18 7.35
C MET A 12 8.32 10.36 8.62
N VAL A 13 7.19 9.68 8.84
CA VAL A 13 6.92 8.90 10.03
C VAL A 13 6.77 7.44 9.66
N GLU A 14 7.43 6.54 10.41
CA GLU A 14 7.25 5.11 10.24
C GLU A 14 5.92 4.68 10.83
N GLN A 15 5.14 3.91 10.06
CA GLN A 15 3.89 3.34 10.54
C GLN A 15 3.51 2.17 9.66
N THR A 16 2.55 1.37 10.11
CA THR A 16 1.96 0.33 9.27
C THR A 16 0.71 0.87 8.62
N ILE A 17 0.52 0.51 7.35
CA ILE A 17 -0.62 0.98 6.57
C ILE A 17 -1.32 -0.18 5.88
N ARG A 18 -2.53 0.10 5.40
CA ARG A 18 -3.22 -0.77 4.44
C ARG A 18 -2.81 -0.31 3.05
N HIS A 19 -2.30 -1.23 2.25
CA HIS A 19 -1.88 -0.95 0.88
C HIS A 19 -2.79 -1.69 -0.09
N VAL A 20 -3.41 -0.96 -1.00
CA VAL A 20 -4.30 -1.53 -2.02
C VAL A 20 -3.59 -1.47 -3.35
N GLN A 21 -3.60 -2.59 -4.05
CA GLN A 21 -2.91 -2.71 -5.34
C GLN A 21 -3.75 -3.53 -6.31
N THR A 22 -3.73 -3.15 -7.58
CA THR A 22 -4.32 -3.98 -8.63
C THR A 22 -3.26 -4.94 -9.18
N TRP A 23 -3.65 -6.17 -9.42
CA TRP A 23 -2.78 -7.21 -9.96
C TRP A 23 -3.60 -8.15 -10.83
N GLN A 24 -3.27 -8.23 -12.13
CA GLN A 24 -3.98 -9.10 -13.07
C GLN A 24 -5.51 -8.95 -12.98
N ASP A 25 -5.98 -7.70 -13.08
CA ASP A 25 -7.38 -7.34 -12.99
C ASP A 25 -8.06 -7.65 -11.65
N ARG A 26 -7.27 -7.90 -10.61
CA ARG A 26 -7.78 -8.14 -9.26
C ARG A 26 -7.36 -6.99 -8.34
N VAL A 27 -8.19 -6.73 -7.35
CA VAL A 27 -7.83 -5.81 -6.27
C VAL A 27 -7.27 -6.65 -5.13
N VAL A 28 -6.05 -6.34 -4.72
CA VAL A 28 -5.37 -7.02 -3.62
C VAL A 28 -5.13 -6.03 -2.50
N VAL A 29 -5.49 -6.40 -1.29
CA VAL A 29 -5.30 -5.56 -0.11
C VAL A 29 -4.26 -6.21 0.79
N PHE A 30 -3.22 -5.46 1.11
CA PHE A 30 -2.21 -5.86 2.08
C PHE A 30 -2.42 -5.07 3.35
N GLU A 31 -2.44 -5.75 4.49
CA GLU A 31 -2.61 -5.10 5.79
C GLU A 31 -1.31 -5.12 6.58
N ASN A 32 -1.18 -4.17 7.49
CA ASN A 32 -0.02 -4.05 8.38
C ASN A 32 1.30 -3.97 7.60
N VAL A 33 1.30 -3.18 6.53
CA VAL A 33 2.49 -3.00 5.69
C VAL A 33 3.36 -1.91 6.29
N PRO A 34 4.62 -2.22 6.64
CA PRO A 34 5.52 -1.18 7.15
C PRO A 34 5.82 -0.15 6.06
N ALA A 35 5.70 1.12 6.40
CA ALA A 35 5.91 2.22 5.46
C ALA A 35 6.40 3.46 6.16
N GLU A 36 6.98 4.37 5.39
CA GLU A 36 7.25 5.72 5.83
C GLU A 36 6.21 6.64 5.16
N VAL A 37 5.54 7.45 5.94
CA VAL A 37 4.46 8.30 5.48
C VAL A 37 4.75 9.75 5.80
N CYS A 38 4.61 10.61 4.81
CA CYS A 38 4.68 12.06 5.02
C CYS A 38 3.29 12.56 5.38
N LYS A 39 3.15 13.08 6.60
CA LYS A 39 1.86 13.58 7.06
C LYS A 39 1.50 14.95 6.47
N HIS A 40 2.44 15.58 5.81
CA HIS A 40 2.21 16.87 5.18
C HIS A 40 1.61 16.72 3.77
N CYS A 41 2.23 15.91 2.92
CA CYS A 41 1.78 15.74 1.54
C CYS A 41 1.15 14.39 1.24
N GLY A 42 1.22 13.43 2.18
CA GLY A 42 0.64 12.11 1.99
C GLY A 42 1.51 11.12 1.24
N GLU A 43 2.75 11.47 0.91
CA GLU A 43 3.66 10.56 0.22
C GLU A 43 3.94 9.33 1.07
N VAL A 44 3.97 8.15 0.42
CA VAL A 44 4.23 6.88 1.08
C VAL A 44 5.42 6.21 0.41
N LEU A 45 6.40 5.78 1.22
CA LEU A 45 7.58 5.07 0.74
C LEU A 45 7.69 3.71 1.43
N PHE A 46 8.07 2.71 0.66
CA PHE A 46 8.32 1.35 1.17
C PHE A 46 9.81 1.04 1.07
N ALA A 47 10.34 0.36 2.09
CA ALA A 47 11.69 -0.18 2.00
C ALA A 47 11.74 -1.28 0.94
N GLY A 48 12.90 -1.49 0.31
CA GLY A 48 13.05 -2.51 -0.72
C GLY A 48 12.66 -3.91 -0.26
N SER A 49 12.97 -4.25 1.01
CA SER A 49 12.58 -5.54 1.59
C SER A 49 11.06 -5.70 1.67
N VAL A 50 10.33 -4.62 1.92
CA VAL A 50 8.87 -4.64 1.95
C VAL A 50 8.31 -4.82 0.55
N VAL A 51 8.87 -4.10 -0.43
CA VAL A 51 8.48 -4.25 -1.84
C VAL A 51 8.67 -5.69 -2.30
N ASP A 52 9.79 -6.31 -1.93
CA ASP A 52 10.05 -7.71 -2.26
C ASP A 52 9.00 -8.65 -1.67
N ARG A 53 8.59 -8.41 -0.42
CA ARG A 53 7.57 -9.21 0.25
C ARG A 53 6.21 -9.07 -0.43
N LEU A 54 5.85 -7.84 -0.83
CA LEU A 54 4.61 -7.60 -1.56
C LEU A 54 4.61 -8.34 -2.90
N ASN A 55 5.72 -8.24 -3.63
CA ASN A 55 5.84 -8.91 -4.93
C ASN A 55 5.78 -10.43 -4.80
N ARG A 56 6.43 -11.00 -3.79
CA ARG A 56 6.35 -12.45 -3.57
C ARG A 56 4.94 -12.91 -3.29
N ALA A 57 4.20 -12.14 -2.49
CA ALA A 57 2.82 -12.47 -2.18
C ALA A 57 1.95 -12.46 -3.46
N LEU A 58 2.17 -11.47 -4.34
CA LEU A 58 1.44 -11.38 -5.60
C LEU A 58 1.77 -12.55 -6.54
N TRP A 59 3.04 -12.89 -6.67
CA TRP A 59 3.45 -13.95 -7.57
C TRP A 59 3.07 -15.34 -7.08
N SER A 60 3.15 -15.59 -5.78
CA SER A 60 2.81 -16.92 -5.23
C SER A 60 1.30 -17.15 -5.17
N MET A 61 0.51 -16.09 -5.08
CA MET A 61 -0.95 -16.16 -5.00
C MET A 61 -1.44 -17.26 -4.04
N GLY A 62 -0.76 -17.36 -2.91
CA GLY A 62 -1.16 -18.30 -1.86
C GLY A 62 -2.52 -17.94 -1.25
N PRO A 63 -3.02 -18.75 -0.31
CA PRO A 63 -4.31 -18.47 0.29
C PRO A 63 -4.29 -17.14 1.04
N ALA A 64 -5.34 -16.34 0.84
CA ALA A 64 -5.49 -15.06 1.51
C ALA A 64 -5.78 -15.27 3.00
N THR A 65 -5.28 -14.35 3.83
CA THR A 65 -5.58 -14.36 5.27
C THR A 65 -7.08 -14.18 5.51
N ARG A 66 -7.70 -13.29 4.73
CA ARG A 66 -9.15 -13.08 4.75
C ARG A 66 -9.58 -12.40 3.45
N LYS A 67 -10.87 -12.37 3.23
CA LYS A 67 -11.46 -11.67 2.09
C LYS A 67 -12.35 -10.55 2.57
N MET A 68 -12.51 -9.51 1.77
CA MET A 68 -13.42 -8.41 2.07
C MET A 68 -14.18 -8.02 0.82
N GLU A 69 -15.35 -7.45 1.02
CA GLU A 69 -16.15 -6.89 -0.06
C GLU A 69 -15.73 -5.44 -0.28
N VAL A 70 -15.69 -5.04 -1.55
CA VAL A 70 -15.32 -3.68 -1.93
C VAL A 70 -16.49 -3.08 -2.71
N PRO A 71 -17.03 -1.92 -2.27
CA PRO A 71 -18.06 -1.26 -3.05
C PRO A 71 -17.50 -0.75 -4.38
N VAL A 72 -18.30 -0.89 -5.43
CA VAL A 72 -17.93 -0.43 -6.76
C VAL A 72 -19.00 0.54 -7.24
N TYR A 73 -18.59 1.75 -7.59
CA TYR A 73 -19.49 2.77 -8.12
C TYR A 73 -19.16 2.99 -9.58
N ASP A 74 -20.13 2.74 -10.46
CA ASP A 74 -19.97 3.02 -11.87
C ASP A 74 -20.50 4.45 -12.12
N LEU A 75 -19.57 5.36 -12.38
CA LEU A 75 -19.93 6.77 -12.53
C LEU A 75 -20.68 7.07 -13.81
N SER A 76 -20.72 6.14 -14.76
CA SER A 76 -21.47 6.32 -15.99
C SER A 76 -22.97 6.14 -15.77
N VAL A 77 -23.39 5.50 -14.68
CA VAL A 77 -24.80 5.25 -14.35
C VAL A 77 -25.26 5.95 -13.08
N ALA A 78 -24.35 6.64 -12.41
CA ALA A 78 -24.64 7.34 -11.14
C ALA A 78 -25.10 8.76 -11.40
#